data_ee60711030b306df4bad384c5d6e31b4
#
_entry.id   ee60711030b306df4bad384c5d6e31b4
#
_cell.length_a   1.000
_cell.length_b   1.000
_cell.length_c   1.000
_cell.angle_alpha   90.00
_cell.angle_beta   90.00
_cell.angle_gamma   90.00
#
_symmetry.space_group_name_H-M   'P 1'
#
loop_
_entity.id
_entity.type
_entity.pdbx_description
1 polymer ?
#
loop_
_entity_poly.entity_id
_entity_poly.type
_entity_poly.pdbx_seq_one_letter_code
_entity_poly.pdbx_strand_id
1 'polypeptide(L)'
;TVLIEKLRELRVDIDFQYVQRHFLGYSFKSVREKVFDNFHVNLPKSFEAEYRTVLLEQFRCELQPTDGVQALLSGLQLQFCLATSSSPERTAEALRISGLEDFFTAKIFTAEDVSQGKPAPDLFLYAATKMGVAPSECLVIEDSHAGVTAAISAGMQVAHYTGGRHLAGTVSKVIDAFPHVPVIPHWKDLVELLPAAE
;
A
#
# COMPACT_ATOMS: atom_id res chain seq x y z
N THR A 1 -9.61 13.47 -5.98
CA THR A 1 -8.32 13.49 -6.11
C THR A 1 -7.94 12.97 -7.48
N VAL A 2 -6.71 13.04 -7.90
CA VAL A 2 -6.28 12.92 -9.31
C VAL A 2 -6.95 11.77 -10.06
N LEU A 3 -7.00 10.57 -9.50
CA LEU A 3 -7.60 9.42 -10.18
C LEU A 3 -9.10 9.62 -10.46
N ILE A 4 -9.84 10.16 -9.50
CA ILE A 4 -11.29 10.43 -9.65
C ILE A 4 -11.52 11.45 -10.76
N GLU A 5 -10.75 12.52 -10.76
CA GLU A 5 -10.84 13.59 -11.77
C GLU A 5 -10.54 13.05 -13.17
N LYS A 6 -9.45 12.30 -13.31
CA LYS A 6 -9.07 11.65 -14.57
C LYS A 6 -10.10 10.63 -15.07
N LEU A 7 -10.70 9.85 -14.19
CA LEU A 7 -11.76 8.91 -14.55
C LEU A 7 -13.04 9.61 -14.95
N ARG A 8 -13.37 10.74 -14.31
CA ARG A 8 -14.53 11.56 -14.68
C ARG A 8 -14.42 12.14 -16.09
N GLU A 9 -13.21 12.49 -16.57
CA GLU A 9 -12.97 12.89 -17.96
C GLU A 9 -13.42 11.79 -18.97
N LEU A 10 -13.37 10.52 -18.54
CA LEU A 10 -13.83 9.36 -19.31
C LEU A 10 -15.27 8.94 -18.98
N ARG A 11 -16.05 9.80 -18.31
CA ARG A 11 -17.42 9.55 -17.87
C ARG A 11 -17.57 8.38 -16.88
N VAL A 12 -16.50 8.05 -16.16
CA VAL A 12 -16.54 7.13 -15.02
C VAL A 12 -16.70 7.98 -13.77
N ASP A 13 -17.94 8.05 -13.28
CA ASP A 13 -18.27 8.83 -12.08
C ASP A 13 -18.20 7.93 -10.84
N ILE A 14 -17.18 8.15 -10.05
CA ILE A 14 -16.92 7.45 -8.80
C ILE A 14 -16.55 8.45 -7.71
N ASP A 15 -16.79 8.08 -6.48
CA ASP A 15 -16.40 8.85 -5.31
C ASP A 15 -15.15 8.29 -4.60
N PHE A 16 -14.74 8.97 -3.56
CA PHE A 16 -13.59 8.55 -2.77
C PHE A 16 -13.84 7.22 -2.05
N GLN A 17 -15.07 6.94 -1.62
CA GLN A 17 -15.42 5.68 -0.98
C GLN A 17 -15.31 4.51 -1.95
N TYR A 18 -15.66 4.73 -3.23
CA TYR A 18 -15.47 3.73 -4.27
C TYR A 18 -13.99 3.42 -4.47
N VAL A 19 -13.12 4.45 -4.56
CA VAL A 19 -11.67 4.27 -4.68
C VAL A 19 -11.12 3.49 -3.50
N GLN A 20 -11.47 3.84 -2.27
CA GLN A 20 -11.02 3.12 -1.08
C GLN A 20 -11.46 1.65 -1.09
N ARG A 21 -12.68 1.38 -1.54
CA ARG A 21 -13.24 0.03 -1.54
C ARG A 21 -12.69 -0.87 -2.62
N HIS A 22 -12.43 -0.32 -3.80
CA HIS A 22 -12.17 -1.10 -5.00
C HIS A 22 -10.78 -0.95 -5.58
N PHE A 23 -10.06 0.14 -5.25
CA PHE A 23 -8.78 0.47 -5.87
C PHE A 23 -7.63 0.56 -4.87
N LEU A 24 -7.90 0.90 -3.60
CA LEU A 24 -6.86 1.02 -2.58
C LEU A 24 -6.17 -0.34 -2.36
N GLY A 25 -4.84 -0.34 -2.42
CA GLY A 25 -4.04 -1.55 -2.25
C GLY A 25 -3.86 -2.40 -3.51
N TYR A 26 -4.58 -2.09 -4.60
CA TYR A 26 -4.46 -2.81 -5.88
C TYR A 26 -3.42 -2.20 -6.81
N SER A 27 -2.84 -3.04 -7.69
CA SER A 27 -1.99 -2.56 -8.78
C SER A 27 -2.79 -1.75 -9.82
N PHE A 28 -2.12 -0.88 -10.59
CA PHE A 28 -2.82 -0.14 -11.64
C PHE A 28 -3.40 -1.06 -12.73
N LYS A 29 -2.77 -2.19 -13.00
CA LYS A 29 -3.32 -3.23 -13.87
C LYS A 29 -4.69 -3.70 -13.38
N SER A 30 -4.80 -4.03 -12.08
CA SER A 30 -6.08 -4.45 -11.48
C SER A 30 -7.12 -3.31 -11.46
N VAL A 31 -6.68 -2.06 -11.29
CA VAL A 31 -7.58 -0.90 -11.40
C VAL A 31 -8.15 -0.80 -12.82
N ARG A 32 -7.32 -0.97 -13.85
CA ARG A 32 -7.75 -0.97 -15.26
C ARG A 32 -8.78 -2.05 -15.56
N GLU A 33 -8.53 -3.27 -15.09
CA GLU A 33 -9.45 -4.41 -15.22
C GLU A 33 -10.79 -4.11 -14.54
N LYS A 34 -10.78 -3.64 -13.31
CA LYS A 34 -12.00 -3.27 -12.55
C LYS A 34 -12.78 -2.12 -13.20
N VAL A 35 -12.11 -1.15 -13.80
CA VAL A 35 -12.80 -0.07 -14.54
C VAL A 35 -13.50 -0.63 -15.78
N PHE A 36 -12.83 -1.55 -16.51
CA PHE A 36 -13.47 -2.21 -17.64
C PHE A 36 -14.67 -3.07 -17.20
N ASP A 37 -14.51 -3.89 -16.19
CA ASP A 37 -15.55 -4.83 -15.73
C ASP A 37 -16.79 -4.10 -15.20
N ASN A 38 -16.59 -3.01 -14.43
CA ASN A 38 -17.70 -2.33 -13.75
C ASN A 38 -18.34 -1.20 -14.57
N PHE A 39 -17.59 -0.59 -15.49
CA PHE A 39 -18.06 0.59 -16.25
C PHE A 39 -17.99 0.39 -17.78
N HIS A 40 -17.45 -0.72 -18.25
CA HIS A 40 -17.23 -1.02 -19.67
C HIS A 40 -16.38 0.04 -20.40
N VAL A 41 -15.50 0.72 -19.66
CA VAL A 41 -14.60 1.74 -20.18
C VAL A 41 -13.18 1.19 -20.30
N ASN A 42 -12.63 1.21 -21.51
CA ASN A 42 -11.23 0.91 -21.75
C ASN A 42 -10.39 2.16 -21.50
N LEU A 43 -9.56 2.13 -20.46
CA LEU A 43 -8.62 3.22 -20.21
C LEU A 43 -7.59 3.31 -21.34
N PRO A 44 -7.37 4.49 -21.94
CA PRO A 44 -6.33 4.70 -22.96
C PRO A 44 -4.96 4.21 -22.50
N LYS A 45 -4.09 3.85 -23.43
CA LYS A 45 -2.72 3.43 -23.08
C LYS A 45 -1.92 4.52 -22.36
N SER A 46 -2.17 5.79 -22.71
CA SER A 46 -1.54 6.97 -22.10
C SER A 46 -2.07 7.29 -20.70
N PHE A 47 -3.26 6.81 -20.33
CA PHE A 47 -3.96 7.19 -19.10
C PHE A 47 -3.10 7.04 -17.84
N GLU A 48 -2.40 5.92 -17.73
CA GLU A 48 -1.57 5.65 -16.56
C GLU A 48 -0.39 6.64 -16.46
N ALA A 49 0.27 6.94 -17.57
CA ALA A 49 1.38 7.89 -17.61
C ALA A 49 0.91 9.32 -17.27
N GLU A 50 -0.22 9.74 -17.85
CA GLU A 50 -0.83 11.04 -17.56
C GLU A 50 -1.24 11.17 -16.09
N TYR A 51 -1.91 10.14 -15.56
CA TYR A 51 -2.30 10.07 -14.16
C TYR A 51 -1.06 10.16 -13.24
N ARG A 52 -0.01 9.40 -13.53
CA ARG A 52 1.24 9.40 -12.75
C ARG A 52 1.91 10.76 -12.75
N THR A 53 1.95 11.44 -13.89
CA THR A 53 2.56 12.78 -13.99
C THR A 53 1.88 13.74 -13.02
N VAL A 54 0.56 13.87 -13.08
CA VAL A 54 -0.21 14.77 -12.21
C VAL A 54 -0.08 14.37 -10.74
N LEU A 55 -0.12 13.06 -10.45
CA LEU A 55 0.01 12.56 -9.09
C LEU A 55 1.39 12.88 -8.48
N LEU A 56 2.46 12.73 -9.24
CA LEU A 56 3.81 13.05 -8.77
C LEU A 56 4.01 14.55 -8.55
N GLU A 57 3.38 15.41 -9.35
CA GLU A 57 3.35 16.85 -9.09
C GLU A 57 2.67 17.17 -7.76
N GLN A 58 1.51 16.55 -7.47
CA GLN A 58 0.88 16.68 -6.14
C GLN A 58 1.77 16.15 -5.02
N PHE A 59 2.44 15.03 -5.22
CA PHE A 59 3.34 14.48 -4.20
C PHE A 59 4.45 15.46 -3.84
N ARG A 60 5.04 16.16 -4.80
CA ARG A 60 6.08 17.18 -4.54
C ARG A 60 5.59 18.32 -3.65
N CYS A 61 4.31 18.65 -3.74
CA CYS A 61 3.70 19.74 -2.98
C CYS A 61 3.16 19.32 -1.61
N GLU A 62 2.60 18.10 -1.51
CA GLU A 62 1.72 17.74 -0.40
C GLU A 62 2.15 16.47 0.35
N LEU A 63 2.98 15.61 -0.26
CA LEU A 63 3.34 14.34 0.37
C LEU A 63 4.23 14.57 1.59
N GLN A 64 3.79 14.04 2.70
CA GLN A 64 4.54 14.00 3.94
C GLN A 64 4.57 12.55 4.47
N PRO A 65 5.65 12.13 5.11
CA PRO A 65 5.64 10.87 5.84
C PRO A 65 4.58 10.92 6.96
N THR A 66 4.06 9.77 7.33
CA THR A 66 3.18 9.67 8.49
C THR A 66 3.95 9.93 9.77
N ASP A 67 3.29 10.59 10.73
CA ASP A 67 3.93 11.05 11.96
C ASP A 67 4.59 9.89 12.73
N GLY A 68 5.87 10.03 13.03
CA GLY A 68 6.65 9.07 13.81
C GLY A 68 7.29 7.92 13.00
N VAL A 69 7.01 7.77 11.68
CA VAL A 69 7.57 6.66 10.90
C VAL A 69 9.10 6.71 10.80
N GLN A 70 9.69 7.89 10.65
CA GLN A 70 11.16 8.02 10.59
C GLN A 70 11.83 7.64 11.92
N ALA A 71 11.25 8.05 13.03
CA ALA A 71 11.75 7.69 14.35
C ALA A 71 11.66 6.18 14.60
N LEU A 72 10.54 5.56 14.20
CA LEU A 72 10.38 4.11 14.25
C LEU A 72 11.45 3.41 13.43
N LEU A 73 11.59 3.73 12.15
CA LEU A 73 12.53 3.07 11.24
C LEU A 73 13.99 3.24 11.69
N SER A 74 14.35 4.40 12.25
CA SER A 74 15.70 4.66 12.79
C SER A 74 16.00 3.84 14.04
N GLY A 75 15.00 3.53 14.85
CA GLY A 75 15.16 2.76 16.09
C GLY A 75 14.97 1.25 15.93
N LEU A 76 14.45 0.80 14.78
CA LEU A 76 14.08 -0.59 14.59
C LEU A 76 15.31 -1.48 14.39
N GLN A 77 15.48 -2.47 15.27
CA GLN A 77 16.59 -3.46 15.20
C GLN A 77 16.24 -4.71 14.37
N LEU A 78 15.03 -4.76 13.85
CA LEU A 78 14.53 -5.84 13.00
C LEU A 78 14.81 -5.58 11.52
N GLN A 79 14.93 -6.63 10.73
CA GLN A 79 14.92 -6.48 9.28
C GLN A 79 13.54 -6.04 8.81
N PHE A 80 13.50 -5.12 7.85
CA PHE A 80 12.24 -4.69 7.24
C PHE A 80 12.42 -4.41 5.75
N CYS A 81 11.32 -4.43 5.01
CA CYS A 81 11.26 -4.12 3.59
C CYS A 81 9.97 -3.38 3.26
N LEU A 82 9.89 -2.84 2.05
CA LEU A 82 8.68 -2.27 1.48
C LEU A 82 8.12 -3.21 0.42
N ALA A 83 6.85 -3.62 0.58
CA ALA A 83 6.10 -4.41 -0.40
C ALA A 83 4.86 -3.63 -0.86
N THR A 84 4.89 -3.10 -2.09
CA THR A 84 3.89 -2.14 -2.57
C THR A 84 3.23 -2.55 -3.88
N SER A 85 1.95 -2.19 -4.06
CA SER A 85 1.23 -2.30 -5.33
C SER A 85 1.53 -1.15 -6.30
N SER A 86 2.32 -0.17 -5.89
CA SER A 86 2.79 0.93 -6.74
C SER A 86 3.86 0.45 -7.71
N SER A 87 4.05 1.21 -8.82
CA SER A 87 5.19 0.97 -9.71
C SER A 87 6.52 1.39 -9.08
N PRO A 88 7.65 0.84 -9.56
CA PRO A 88 8.98 1.19 -9.08
C PRO A 88 9.25 2.70 -9.10
N GLU A 89 8.93 3.39 -10.20
CA GLU A 89 9.20 4.83 -10.37
C GLU A 89 8.39 5.68 -9.37
N ARG A 90 7.10 5.37 -9.21
CA ARG A 90 6.25 6.07 -8.25
C ARG A 90 6.73 5.83 -6.82
N THR A 91 7.15 4.62 -6.50
CA THR A 91 7.67 4.25 -5.18
C THR A 91 8.96 5.01 -4.87
N ALA A 92 9.91 5.01 -5.79
CA ALA A 92 11.18 5.71 -5.64
C ALA A 92 10.96 7.21 -5.40
N GLU A 93 10.13 7.86 -6.22
CA GLU A 93 9.86 9.29 -6.07
C GLU A 93 9.11 9.61 -4.76
N ALA A 94 8.15 8.77 -4.35
CA ALA A 94 7.46 8.94 -3.07
C ALA A 94 8.42 8.82 -1.87
N LEU A 95 9.31 7.84 -1.87
CA LEU A 95 10.32 7.65 -0.83
C LEU A 95 11.31 8.83 -0.78
N ARG A 96 11.76 9.31 -1.95
CA ARG A 96 12.64 10.47 -2.05
C ARG A 96 11.99 11.73 -1.49
N ILE A 97 10.76 12.03 -1.89
CA ILE A 97 10.01 13.21 -1.42
C ILE A 97 9.76 13.15 0.08
N SER A 98 9.43 11.96 0.61
CA SER A 98 9.15 11.78 2.04
C SER A 98 10.40 11.62 2.91
N GLY A 99 11.63 11.59 2.31
CA GLY A 99 12.88 11.39 3.04
C GLY A 99 13.01 10.00 3.66
N LEU A 100 12.41 8.98 3.03
CA LEU A 100 12.42 7.60 3.50
C LEU A 100 13.29 6.67 2.62
N GLU A 101 13.90 7.17 1.55
CA GLU A 101 14.63 6.36 0.56
C GLU A 101 15.79 5.55 1.18
N ASP A 102 16.54 6.15 2.10
CA ASP A 102 17.71 5.52 2.70
C ASP A 102 17.36 4.30 3.58
N PHE A 103 16.14 4.25 4.13
CA PHE A 103 15.68 3.13 4.94
C PHE A 103 15.41 1.86 4.13
N PHE A 104 15.08 2.02 2.84
CA PHE A 104 14.63 0.91 1.99
C PHE A 104 15.59 0.54 0.86
N THR A 105 16.85 0.96 0.91
CA THR A 105 17.85 0.64 -0.12
C THR A 105 17.91 -0.86 -0.40
N ALA A 106 17.66 -1.27 -1.65
CA ALA A 106 17.60 -2.66 -2.12
C ALA A 106 16.57 -3.58 -1.40
N LYS A 107 15.61 -3.01 -0.69
CA LYS A 107 14.56 -3.74 0.05
C LYS A 107 13.15 -3.27 -0.35
N ILE A 108 12.96 -3.01 -1.63
CA ILE A 108 11.68 -2.60 -2.22
C ILE A 108 11.22 -3.68 -3.17
N PHE A 109 10.00 -4.16 -2.95
CA PHE A 109 9.33 -5.16 -3.79
C PHE A 109 8.00 -4.58 -4.27
N THR A 110 7.74 -4.70 -5.57
CA THR A 110 6.58 -4.08 -6.22
C THR A 110 5.67 -5.13 -6.85
N ALA A 111 4.46 -4.73 -7.23
CA ALA A 111 3.54 -5.62 -7.95
C ALA A 111 4.10 -6.05 -9.32
N GLU A 112 5.14 -5.40 -9.84
CA GLU A 112 5.79 -5.77 -11.11
C GLU A 112 6.75 -6.97 -10.95
N ASP A 113 7.13 -7.30 -9.71
CA ASP A 113 8.02 -8.43 -9.39
C ASP A 113 7.27 -9.77 -9.38
N VAL A 114 5.94 -9.77 -9.46
CA VAL A 114 5.10 -10.96 -9.29
C VAL A 114 4.02 -11.06 -10.37
N SER A 115 3.51 -12.27 -10.57
CA SER A 115 2.44 -12.52 -11.56
C SER A 115 1.08 -12.00 -11.09
N GLN A 116 0.80 -12.11 -9.79
CA GLN A 116 -0.44 -11.66 -9.18
C GLN A 116 -0.16 -10.69 -8.02
N GLY A 117 -0.68 -9.45 -8.15
CA GLY A 117 -0.62 -8.47 -7.07
C GLY A 117 -1.68 -8.70 -6.00
N LYS A 118 -1.62 -7.93 -4.93
CA LYS A 118 -2.64 -7.93 -3.86
C LYS A 118 -4.06 -7.88 -4.45
N PRO A 119 -5.00 -8.69 -3.99
CA PRO A 119 -5.02 -9.45 -2.73
C PRO A 119 -4.38 -10.84 -2.78
N ALA A 120 -3.75 -11.25 -3.90
CA ALA A 120 -2.97 -12.49 -3.92
C ALA A 120 -1.75 -12.39 -2.99
N PRO A 121 -1.29 -13.50 -2.40
CA PRO A 121 -0.19 -13.52 -1.43
C PRO A 121 1.20 -13.34 -2.07
N ASP A 122 1.29 -13.41 -3.39
CA ASP A 122 2.53 -13.54 -4.16
C ASP A 122 3.56 -12.50 -3.80
N LEU A 123 3.16 -11.22 -3.67
CA LEU A 123 4.09 -10.13 -3.37
C LEU A 123 4.74 -10.28 -2.00
N PHE A 124 3.96 -10.67 -0.99
CA PHE A 124 4.50 -10.86 0.36
C PHE A 124 5.35 -12.12 0.45
N LEU A 125 4.95 -13.22 -0.19
CA LEU A 125 5.76 -14.43 -0.27
C LEU A 125 7.09 -14.20 -1.00
N TYR A 126 7.05 -13.43 -2.09
CA TYR A 126 8.26 -13.01 -2.81
C TYR A 126 9.18 -12.17 -1.92
N ALA A 127 8.62 -11.16 -1.23
CA ALA A 127 9.38 -10.32 -0.32
C ALA A 127 10.04 -11.15 0.80
N ALA A 128 9.31 -12.05 1.47
CA ALA A 128 9.84 -12.93 2.49
C ALA A 128 10.98 -13.82 1.97
N THR A 129 10.81 -14.39 0.78
CA THR A 129 11.86 -15.19 0.10
C THR A 129 13.12 -14.36 -0.14
N LYS A 130 12.98 -13.13 -0.63
CA LYS A 130 14.12 -12.24 -0.88
C LYS A 130 14.81 -11.76 0.39
N MET A 131 14.05 -11.64 1.47
CA MET A 131 14.57 -11.30 2.80
C MET A 131 15.16 -12.50 3.55
N GLY A 132 14.96 -13.73 3.05
CA GLY A 132 15.44 -14.96 3.68
C GLY A 132 14.73 -15.32 4.97
N VAL A 133 13.42 -14.97 5.11
CA VAL A 133 12.63 -15.18 6.33
C VAL A 133 11.42 -16.06 6.01
N ALA A 134 11.01 -16.91 6.95
CA ALA A 134 9.80 -17.69 6.78
C ALA A 134 8.54 -16.78 6.88
N PRO A 135 7.48 -17.03 6.08
CA PRO A 135 6.25 -16.23 6.15
C PRO A 135 5.67 -16.13 7.56
N SER A 136 5.72 -17.21 8.35
CA SER A 136 5.22 -17.23 9.74
C SER A 136 5.99 -16.33 10.70
N GLU A 137 7.19 -15.89 10.33
CA GLU A 137 8.04 -14.98 11.11
C GLU A 137 7.91 -13.51 10.64
N CYS A 138 7.08 -13.26 9.62
CA CYS A 138 6.86 -11.93 9.10
C CYS A 138 5.63 -11.27 9.75
N LEU A 139 5.79 -9.99 10.12
CA LEU A 139 4.69 -9.11 10.47
C LEU A 139 4.49 -8.11 9.33
N VAL A 140 3.31 -8.09 8.75
CA VAL A 140 2.90 -7.14 7.71
C VAL A 140 2.14 -5.99 8.35
N ILE A 141 2.52 -4.75 8.00
CA ILE A 141 1.76 -3.56 8.37
C ILE A 141 1.06 -3.06 7.10
N GLU A 142 -0.25 -3.03 7.14
CA GLU A 142 -1.08 -2.73 5.97
C GLU A 142 -2.25 -1.80 6.30
N ASP A 143 -2.64 -0.98 5.33
CA ASP A 143 -3.71 0.00 5.45
C ASP A 143 -4.95 -0.34 4.58
N SER A 144 -4.83 -1.33 3.71
CA SER A 144 -5.84 -1.69 2.72
C SER A 144 -6.44 -3.08 2.96
N HIS A 145 -7.71 -3.25 2.59
CA HIS A 145 -8.36 -4.56 2.61
C HIS A 145 -7.61 -5.59 1.74
N ALA A 146 -7.18 -5.18 0.54
CA ALA A 146 -6.45 -6.05 -0.37
C ALA A 146 -5.11 -6.52 0.24
N GLY A 147 -4.39 -5.64 0.93
CA GLY A 147 -3.13 -5.99 1.55
C GLY A 147 -3.29 -6.87 2.79
N VAL A 148 -4.28 -6.60 3.65
CA VAL A 148 -4.58 -7.48 4.79
C VAL A 148 -4.99 -8.87 4.32
N THR A 149 -5.83 -8.97 3.28
CA THR A 149 -6.19 -10.25 2.66
C THR A 149 -4.95 -11.00 2.14
N ALA A 150 -4.06 -10.29 1.44
CA ALA A 150 -2.83 -10.88 0.90
C ALA A 150 -1.90 -11.41 2.01
N ALA A 151 -1.74 -10.65 3.11
CA ALA A 151 -0.91 -11.06 4.25
C ALA A 151 -1.45 -12.32 4.94
N ILE A 152 -2.75 -12.36 5.20
CA ILE A 152 -3.41 -13.54 5.78
C ILE A 152 -3.25 -14.75 4.85
N SER A 153 -3.47 -14.56 3.54
CA SER A 153 -3.30 -15.61 2.54
C SER A 153 -1.87 -16.09 2.40
N ALA A 154 -0.89 -15.25 2.73
CA ALA A 154 0.54 -15.61 2.77
C ALA A 154 0.93 -16.37 4.06
N GLY A 155 0.03 -16.53 5.02
CA GLY A 155 0.32 -17.13 6.33
C GLY A 155 1.18 -16.26 7.23
N MET A 156 1.14 -14.94 7.03
CA MET A 156 1.89 -13.94 7.81
C MET A 156 1.02 -13.34 8.92
N GLN A 157 1.68 -12.85 9.97
CA GLN A 157 1.03 -11.96 10.91
C GLN A 157 0.75 -10.62 10.23
N VAL A 158 -0.33 -9.96 10.62
CA VAL A 158 -0.70 -8.67 10.04
C VAL A 158 -1.27 -7.74 11.09
N ALA A 159 -0.95 -6.45 10.99
CA ALA A 159 -1.57 -5.38 11.73
C ALA A 159 -2.13 -4.33 10.76
N HIS A 160 -3.33 -3.84 11.04
CA HIS A 160 -3.99 -2.84 10.23
C HIS A 160 -3.64 -1.42 10.69
N TYR A 161 -2.88 -0.70 9.86
CA TYR A 161 -2.50 0.68 10.12
C TYR A 161 -3.58 1.65 9.68
N THR A 162 -4.08 2.47 10.60
CA THR A 162 -5.15 3.45 10.33
C THR A 162 -4.70 4.91 10.42
N GLY A 163 -3.42 5.17 10.70
CA GLY A 163 -2.87 6.52 10.84
C GLY A 163 -2.61 7.27 9.52
N GLY A 164 -2.91 6.67 8.37
CA GLY A 164 -2.76 7.32 7.07
C GLY A 164 -3.78 8.45 6.87
N ARG A 165 -3.33 9.64 6.45
CA ARG A 165 -4.22 10.81 6.20
C ARG A 165 -5.36 10.50 5.23
N HIS A 166 -5.14 9.63 4.27
CA HIS A 166 -6.16 9.19 3.30
C HIS A 166 -7.24 8.28 3.92
N LEU A 167 -7.04 7.81 5.15
CA LEU A 167 -8.01 7.02 5.91
C LEU A 167 -8.80 7.87 6.92
N ALA A 168 -8.42 9.13 7.11
CA ALA A 168 -9.05 10.01 8.08
C ALA A 168 -10.56 10.16 7.82
N GLY A 169 -11.36 9.94 8.86
CA GLY A 169 -12.83 10.06 8.78
C GLY A 169 -13.55 8.90 8.09
N THR A 170 -12.84 7.82 7.74
CA THR A 170 -13.45 6.62 7.17
C THR A 170 -13.53 5.49 8.18
N VAL A 171 -14.67 4.82 8.24
CA VAL A 171 -14.77 3.54 8.95
C VAL A 171 -14.06 2.49 8.11
N SER A 172 -13.02 1.90 8.64
CA SER A 172 -12.25 0.90 7.92
C SER A 172 -13.06 -0.40 7.80
N LYS A 173 -13.41 -0.78 6.58
CA LYS A 173 -14.01 -2.11 6.30
C LYS A 173 -13.07 -3.28 6.62
N VAL A 174 -11.78 -2.99 6.81
CA VAL A 174 -10.82 -3.98 7.27
C VAL A 174 -11.19 -4.45 8.68
N ILE A 175 -11.59 -3.53 9.57
CA ILE A 175 -11.98 -3.86 10.94
C ILE A 175 -13.19 -4.79 10.95
N ASP A 176 -14.20 -4.50 10.11
CA ASP A 176 -15.41 -5.33 10.01
C ASP A 176 -15.12 -6.71 9.41
N ALA A 177 -14.26 -6.76 8.39
CA ALA A 177 -13.94 -8.01 7.69
C ALA A 177 -12.95 -8.90 8.47
N PHE A 178 -12.06 -8.29 9.26
CA PHE A 178 -10.99 -8.97 9.98
C PHE A 178 -10.92 -8.53 11.46
N PRO A 179 -11.94 -8.80 12.27
CA PRO A 179 -12.04 -8.29 13.65
C PRO A 179 -10.93 -8.79 14.58
N HIS A 180 -10.21 -9.83 14.19
CA HIS A 180 -9.07 -10.38 14.93
C HIS A 180 -7.71 -9.74 14.57
N VAL A 181 -7.67 -8.91 13.53
CA VAL A 181 -6.45 -8.21 13.13
C VAL A 181 -6.24 -7.00 14.02
N PRO A 182 -5.10 -6.88 14.72
CA PRO A 182 -4.84 -5.73 15.57
C PRO A 182 -4.80 -4.44 14.75
N VAL A 183 -5.35 -3.38 15.31
CA VAL A 183 -5.40 -2.04 14.70
C VAL A 183 -4.36 -1.16 15.35
N ILE A 184 -3.51 -0.52 14.56
CA ILE A 184 -2.49 0.42 15.01
C ILE A 184 -2.74 1.81 14.41
N PRO A 185 -3.29 2.75 15.16
CA PRO A 185 -3.52 4.11 14.70
C PRO A 185 -2.23 4.96 14.65
N HIS A 186 -1.23 4.59 15.42
CA HIS A 186 0.04 5.31 15.49
C HIS A 186 1.22 4.33 15.41
N TRP A 187 2.33 4.76 14.82
CA TRP A 187 3.53 3.94 14.71
C TRP A 187 4.11 3.51 16.07
N LYS A 188 3.93 4.31 17.11
CA LYS A 188 4.34 3.94 18.48
C LYS A 188 3.63 2.69 19.01
N ASP A 189 2.40 2.44 18.54
CA ASP A 189 1.58 1.32 19.01
C ASP A 189 2.10 -0.01 18.40
N LEU A 190 2.89 0.07 17.31
CA LEU A 190 3.53 -1.10 16.72
C LEU A 190 4.51 -1.79 17.67
N VAL A 191 5.15 -1.04 18.55
CA VAL A 191 6.16 -1.58 19.48
C VAL A 191 5.57 -2.66 20.38
N GLU A 192 4.27 -2.59 20.71
CA GLU A 192 3.57 -3.60 21.51
C GLU A 192 3.38 -4.94 20.77
N LEU A 193 3.48 -4.94 19.45
CA LEU A 193 3.35 -6.12 18.60
C LEU A 193 4.70 -6.73 18.22
N LEU A 194 5.79 -6.04 18.48
CA LEU A 194 7.14 -6.53 18.17
C LEU A 194 7.66 -7.43 19.29
N PRO A 195 8.52 -8.41 18.95
CA PRO A 195 9.21 -9.19 19.99
C PRO A 195 10.01 -8.27 20.88
N ALA A 196 10.07 -8.61 22.17
CA ALA A 196 10.93 -7.88 23.11
C ALA A 196 12.39 -7.91 22.62
N ALA A 197 13.07 -6.77 22.67
CA ALA A 197 14.50 -6.73 22.38
C ALA A 197 15.24 -7.59 23.43
N GLU A 198 16.01 -8.57 22.95
CA GLU A 198 16.90 -9.37 23.83
C GLU A 198 18.07 -8.53 24.34
#